data_719e1f927e5450e83766f4b25563f59b
#
_entry.id   719e1f927e5450e83766f4b25563f59b
#
_cell.length_a   1.000
_cell.length_b   1.000
_cell.length_c   1.000
_cell.angle_alpha   90.00
_cell.angle_beta   90.00
_cell.angle_gamma   90.00
#
_symmetry.space_group_name_H-M   'P 1'
#
loop_
_entity.id
_entity.type
_entity.pdbx_description
1 polymer ?
#
loop_
_entity_poly.entity_id
_entity_poly.type
_entity_poly.pdbx_seq_one_letter_code
_entity_poly.pdbx_strand_id
1 'polypeptide(L)'
;MANTADVIIIGGGIIGNAIAYYLAKKGTDVIVLEGSDHIGNGGSSKNGGGVRQAGRDPMELPLVMYGIKNLWPSLSEELEVDCEYHQDGNLRLGKNDKHKQILEGLTERAVKVGLDVRMIDGDEVRRINPYLSDEVTCASWCPM
;
A
#
# COMPACT_ATOMS: atom_id res chain seq x y z
N MET A 1 20.64 -10.74 33.10
CA MET A 1 20.84 -10.62 31.63
C MET A 1 21.11 -9.14 31.36
N ALA A 2 22.13 -8.81 30.60
CA ALA A 2 22.42 -7.42 30.26
C ALA A 2 21.31 -6.91 29.34
N ASN A 3 20.69 -5.77 29.70
CA ASN A 3 19.70 -5.09 28.85
C ASN A 3 20.42 -4.23 27.79
N THR A 4 21.17 -4.89 26.90
CA THR A 4 21.95 -4.25 25.83
C THR A 4 21.56 -4.87 24.49
N ALA A 5 21.54 -4.09 23.44
CA ALA A 5 21.34 -4.51 22.07
C ALA A 5 22.17 -3.62 21.13
N ASP A 6 22.44 -4.12 19.92
CA ASP A 6 23.10 -3.33 18.86
C ASP A 6 22.22 -2.18 18.40
N VAL A 7 20.89 -2.41 18.32
CA VAL A 7 19.90 -1.42 17.88
C VAL A 7 18.68 -1.42 18.81
N ILE A 8 18.25 -0.23 19.20
CA ILE A 8 17.00 -0.02 19.92
C ILE A 8 16.04 0.72 19.01
N ILE A 9 14.83 0.16 18.83
CA ILE A 9 13.75 0.73 18.03
C ILE A 9 12.67 1.24 18.98
N ILE A 10 12.28 2.49 18.84
CA ILE A 10 11.21 3.11 19.62
C ILE A 10 9.91 3.10 18.81
N GLY A 11 8.94 2.33 19.29
CA GLY A 11 7.62 2.15 18.70
C GLY A 11 7.43 0.78 18.03
N GLY A 12 6.48 -0.01 18.56
CA GLY A 12 6.10 -1.35 18.08
C GLY A 12 4.99 -1.32 17.01
N GLY A 13 4.91 -0.27 16.19
CA GLY A 13 4.05 -0.23 15.00
C GLY A 13 4.64 -1.03 13.83
N ILE A 14 3.93 -1.05 12.67
CA ILE A 14 4.38 -1.81 11.49
C ILE A 14 5.78 -1.41 11.03
N ILE A 15 6.12 -0.13 11.09
CA ILE A 15 7.44 0.35 10.67
C ILE A 15 8.53 -0.17 11.61
N GLY A 16 8.34 -0.02 12.92
CA GLY A 16 9.32 -0.49 13.91
C GLY A 16 9.50 -2.01 13.87
N ASN A 17 8.41 -2.76 13.79
CA ASN A 17 8.47 -4.22 13.69
C ASN A 17 9.11 -4.69 12.36
N ALA A 18 8.83 -4.04 11.23
CA ALA A 18 9.48 -4.37 9.96
C ALA A 18 11.00 -4.12 10.02
N ILE A 19 11.42 -2.98 10.60
CA ILE A 19 12.85 -2.69 10.80
C ILE A 19 13.49 -3.76 11.70
N ALA A 20 12.85 -4.10 12.83
CA ALA A 20 13.35 -5.13 13.75
C ALA A 20 13.50 -6.48 13.04
N TYR A 21 12.48 -6.89 12.29
CA TYR A 21 12.48 -8.16 11.57
C TYR A 21 13.66 -8.25 10.57
N TYR A 22 13.82 -7.25 9.71
CA TYR A 22 14.88 -7.30 8.72
C TYR A 22 16.29 -7.10 9.29
N LEU A 23 16.45 -6.40 10.42
CA LEU A 23 17.72 -6.33 11.14
C LEU A 23 18.06 -7.67 11.81
N ALA A 24 17.10 -8.26 12.51
CA ALA A 24 17.26 -9.57 13.11
C ALA A 24 17.59 -10.66 12.09
N LYS A 25 16.93 -10.63 10.93
CA LYS A 25 17.22 -11.52 9.78
C LYS A 25 18.66 -11.39 9.28
N LYS A 26 19.31 -10.23 9.51
CA LYS A 26 20.72 -9.98 9.21
C LYS A 26 21.66 -10.32 10.38
N GLY A 27 21.15 -10.85 11.48
CA GLY A 27 21.93 -11.23 12.65
C GLY A 27 22.23 -10.07 13.61
N THR A 28 21.56 -8.93 13.47
CA THR A 28 21.69 -7.79 14.39
C THR A 28 20.85 -8.04 15.65
N ASP A 29 21.41 -7.81 16.83
CA ASP A 29 20.67 -7.86 18.09
C ASP A 29 19.79 -6.61 18.25
N VAL A 30 18.46 -6.79 18.35
CA VAL A 30 17.48 -5.70 18.29
C VAL A 30 16.52 -5.77 19.46
N ILE A 31 16.27 -4.63 20.10
CA ILE A 31 15.19 -4.45 21.08
C ILE A 31 14.18 -3.44 20.54
N VAL A 32 12.89 -3.81 20.57
CA VAL A 32 11.78 -2.89 20.28
C VAL A 32 11.16 -2.44 21.60
N LEU A 33 11.07 -1.13 21.78
CA LEU A 33 10.40 -0.51 22.93
C LEU A 33 9.05 0.05 22.48
N GLU A 34 7.97 -0.45 23.08
CA GLU A 34 6.60 0.04 22.87
C GLU A 34 6.07 0.68 24.15
N GLY A 35 5.46 1.86 24.04
CA GLY A 35 4.93 2.62 25.18
C GLY A 35 3.48 2.30 25.53
N SER A 36 2.77 1.55 24.68
CA SER A 36 1.41 1.10 24.94
C SER A 36 1.36 -0.36 25.45
N ASP A 37 0.17 -0.80 25.85
CA ASP A 37 -0.04 -2.15 26.40
C ASP A 37 0.20 -3.27 25.39
N HIS A 38 0.16 -2.96 24.08
CA HIS A 38 0.37 -3.93 23.00
C HIS A 38 0.93 -3.27 21.74
N ILE A 39 1.62 -4.05 20.93
CA ILE A 39 2.19 -3.61 19.65
C ILE A 39 1.07 -3.25 18.66
N GLY A 40 1.37 -2.35 17.73
CA GLY A 40 0.44 -1.97 16.66
C GLY A 40 -0.72 -1.05 17.10
N ASN A 41 -0.81 -0.64 18.35
CA ASN A 41 -1.93 0.13 18.91
C ASN A 41 -2.12 1.54 18.32
N GLY A 42 -1.14 2.05 17.61
CA GLY A 42 -1.17 3.35 16.94
C GLY A 42 -1.82 3.32 15.54
N GLY A 43 -1.22 4.04 14.60
CA GLY A 43 -1.67 4.13 13.21
C GLY A 43 -1.73 2.78 12.47
N SER A 44 -0.95 1.79 12.89
CA SER A 44 -0.89 0.47 12.26
C SER A 44 -2.19 -0.32 12.35
N SER A 45 -2.97 -0.15 13.42
CA SER A 45 -4.28 -0.79 13.58
C SER A 45 -5.47 0.09 13.17
N LYS A 46 -5.21 1.33 12.76
CA LYS A 46 -6.25 2.34 12.45
C LYS A 46 -6.24 2.77 10.98
N ASN A 47 -5.79 1.90 10.11
CA ASN A 47 -5.80 2.12 8.67
C ASN A 47 -6.86 1.24 7.98
N GLY A 48 -7.16 1.53 6.72
CA GLY A 48 -8.14 0.79 5.93
C GLY A 48 -7.57 -0.41 5.17
N GLY A 49 -6.34 -0.85 5.45
CA GLY A 49 -5.70 -2.00 4.81
C GLY A 49 -5.32 -1.80 3.33
N GLY A 50 -5.44 -0.60 2.80
CA GLY A 50 -5.22 -0.34 1.37
C GLY A 50 -3.73 -0.31 0.99
N VAL A 51 -3.25 -1.38 0.35
CA VAL A 51 -1.93 -1.42 -0.31
C VAL A 51 -2.12 -1.00 -1.77
N ARG A 52 -1.81 0.25 -2.11
CA ARG A 52 -2.11 0.80 -3.44
C ARG A 52 -0.90 1.50 -4.07
N GLN A 53 -0.82 1.43 -5.39
CA GLN A 53 0.14 2.17 -6.21
C GLN A 53 -0.49 3.47 -6.74
N ALA A 54 -1.66 3.37 -7.35
CA ALA A 54 -2.32 4.50 -7.98
C ALA A 54 -2.58 5.67 -7.02
N GLY A 55 -2.29 6.89 -7.49
CA GLY A 55 -2.47 8.12 -6.72
C GLY A 55 -1.46 8.36 -5.61
N ARG A 56 -0.30 7.76 -5.70
CA ARG A 56 0.89 8.11 -4.91
C ARG A 56 1.61 9.29 -5.53
N ASP A 57 2.42 9.97 -4.71
CA ASP A 57 3.36 10.96 -5.21
C ASP A 57 4.35 10.29 -6.19
N PRO A 58 4.70 10.93 -7.32
CA PRO A 58 5.66 10.37 -8.28
C PRO A 58 7.03 10.01 -7.69
N MET A 59 7.46 10.69 -6.62
CA MET A 59 8.72 10.38 -5.94
C MET A 59 8.61 9.11 -5.07
N GLU A 60 7.45 8.81 -4.51
CA GLU A 60 7.19 7.60 -3.71
C GLU A 60 6.90 6.37 -4.59
N LEU A 61 6.32 6.60 -5.76
CA LEU A 61 5.74 5.55 -6.59
C LEU A 61 6.72 4.44 -6.97
N PRO A 62 7.99 4.70 -7.35
CA PRO A 62 8.94 3.63 -7.66
C PRO A 62 9.19 2.68 -6.49
N LEU A 63 9.25 3.19 -5.25
CA LEU A 63 9.43 2.38 -4.05
C LEU A 63 8.19 1.53 -3.77
N VAL A 64 7.00 2.11 -3.93
CA VAL A 64 5.73 1.39 -3.74
C VAL A 64 5.57 0.28 -4.79
N MET A 65 5.86 0.57 -6.07
CA MET A 65 5.86 -0.42 -7.15
C MET A 65 6.82 -1.58 -6.88
N TYR A 66 8.03 -1.27 -6.38
CA TYR A 66 8.99 -2.29 -5.96
C TYR A 66 8.42 -3.18 -4.86
N GLY A 67 7.83 -2.59 -3.81
CA GLY A 67 7.25 -3.33 -2.68
C GLY A 67 6.10 -4.25 -3.12
N ILE A 68 5.18 -3.74 -3.93
CA ILE A 68 4.03 -4.52 -4.42
C ILE A 68 4.47 -5.66 -5.32
N LYS A 69 5.50 -5.46 -6.12
CA LYS A 69 6.02 -6.50 -7.02
C LYS A 69 6.87 -7.56 -6.31
N ASN A 70 7.68 -7.17 -5.32
CA ASN A 70 8.76 -8.01 -4.81
C ASN A 70 8.60 -8.41 -3.34
N LEU A 71 7.76 -7.72 -2.56
CA LEU A 71 7.59 -8.02 -1.13
C LEU A 71 6.21 -8.62 -0.84
N TRP A 72 5.16 -7.92 -1.21
CA TRP A 72 3.79 -8.30 -0.84
C TRP A 72 3.38 -9.71 -1.30
N PRO A 73 3.71 -10.18 -2.54
CA PRO A 73 3.26 -11.51 -3.00
C PRO A 73 3.83 -12.67 -2.20
N SER A 74 5.01 -12.52 -1.58
CA SER A 74 5.67 -13.56 -0.79
C SER A 74 5.61 -13.32 0.71
N LEU A 75 4.98 -12.24 1.16
CA LEU A 75 5.05 -11.80 2.55
C LEU A 75 4.36 -12.79 3.50
N SER A 76 3.25 -13.39 3.09
CA SER A 76 2.55 -14.40 3.89
C SER A 76 3.41 -15.65 4.11
N GLU A 77 4.12 -16.10 3.08
CA GLU A 77 5.06 -17.22 3.17
C GLU A 77 6.27 -16.86 4.05
N GLU A 78 6.85 -15.68 3.84
CA GLU A 78 8.01 -15.20 4.59
C GLU A 78 7.73 -15.05 6.09
N LEU A 79 6.52 -14.61 6.44
CA LEU A 79 6.12 -14.39 7.84
C LEU A 79 5.39 -15.60 8.47
N GLU A 80 5.16 -16.66 7.71
CA GLU A 80 4.43 -17.88 8.12
C GLU A 80 3.02 -17.56 8.67
N VAL A 81 2.37 -16.50 8.10
CA VAL A 81 1.03 -16.05 8.49
C VAL A 81 0.31 -15.49 7.28
N ASP A 82 -1.00 -15.71 7.17
CA ASP A 82 -1.80 -15.09 6.14
C ASP A 82 -1.91 -13.57 6.36
N CYS A 83 -1.30 -12.81 5.47
CA CYS A 83 -1.36 -11.34 5.47
C CYS A 83 -2.63 -10.80 4.82
N GLU A 84 -3.55 -11.66 4.37
CA GLU A 84 -4.80 -11.31 3.69
C GLU A 84 -4.56 -10.35 2.50
N TYR A 85 -3.45 -10.55 1.76
CA TYR A 85 -3.09 -9.71 0.64
C TYR A 85 -3.75 -10.16 -0.65
N HIS A 86 -4.61 -9.31 -1.20
CA HIS A 86 -5.32 -9.52 -2.46
C HIS A 86 -4.94 -8.46 -3.49
N GLN A 87 -4.74 -8.89 -4.75
CA GLN A 87 -4.41 -8.01 -5.89
C GLN A 87 -5.61 -7.85 -6.81
N ASP A 88 -6.66 -7.20 -6.32
CA ASP A 88 -7.91 -7.01 -7.06
C ASP A 88 -7.96 -5.68 -7.83
N GLY A 89 -6.84 -4.95 -7.83
CA GLY A 89 -6.73 -3.66 -8.48
C GLY A 89 -7.28 -2.48 -7.68
N ASN A 90 -7.17 -1.29 -8.25
CA ASN A 90 -7.63 -0.05 -7.62
C ASN A 90 -8.36 0.85 -8.62
N LEU A 91 -9.57 1.28 -8.27
CA LEU A 91 -10.37 2.26 -9.01
C LEU A 91 -10.34 3.61 -8.29
N ARG A 92 -9.98 4.66 -9.01
CA ARG A 92 -10.17 6.05 -8.54
C ARG A 92 -11.28 6.68 -9.36
N LEU A 93 -12.42 6.92 -8.71
CA LEU A 93 -13.69 7.22 -9.36
C LEU A 93 -13.84 8.71 -9.68
N GLY A 94 -14.45 9.00 -10.84
CA GLY A 94 -14.85 10.33 -11.27
C GLY A 94 -16.34 10.37 -11.61
N LYS A 95 -17.02 11.50 -11.26
CA LYS A 95 -18.44 11.71 -11.46
C LYS A 95 -18.75 12.85 -12.43
N ASN A 96 -17.74 13.59 -12.88
CA ASN A 96 -17.92 14.76 -13.74
C ASN A 96 -16.61 15.11 -14.46
N ASP A 97 -16.67 16.06 -15.38
CA ASP A 97 -15.52 16.49 -16.21
C ASP A 97 -14.33 17.01 -15.38
N LYS A 98 -14.61 17.72 -14.27
CA LYS A 98 -13.55 18.20 -13.38
C LYS A 98 -12.78 17.02 -12.75
N HIS A 99 -13.51 16.01 -12.27
CA HIS A 99 -12.88 14.79 -11.73
C HIS A 99 -12.11 14.04 -12.82
N LYS A 100 -12.67 13.96 -14.03
CA LYS A 100 -12.02 13.33 -15.18
C LYS A 100 -10.69 13.98 -15.49
N GLN A 101 -10.63 15.30 -15.64
CA GLN A 101 -9.39 16.05 -15.90
C GLN A 101 -8.32 15.82 -14.81
N ILE A 102 -8.74 15.79 -13.54
CA ILE A 102 -7.82 15.51 -12.43
C ILE A 102 -7.25 14.09 -12.55
N LEU A 103 -8.11 13.11 -12.83
CA LEU A 103 -7.71 11.71 -12.96
C LEU A 103 -6.81 11.48 -14.18
N GLU A 104 -7.08 12.13 -15.31
CA GLU A 104 -6.24 12.10 -16.52
C GLU A 104 -4.82 12.58 -16.18
N GLY A 105 -4.68 13.76 -15.56
CA GLY A 105 -3.38 14.27 -15.17
C GLY A 105 -2.63 13.42 -14.17
N LEU A 106 -3.33 12.75 -13.23
CA LEU A 106 -2.73 11.79 -12.30
C LEU A 106 -2.27 10.52 -13.01
N THR A 107 -3.10 10.00 -13.92
CA THR A 107 -2.82 8.81 -14.73
C THR A 107 -1.62 9.01 -15.62
N GLU A 108 -1.55 10.13 -16.35
CA GLU A 108 -0.41 10.47 -17.20
C GLU A 108 0.92 10.51 -16.43
N ARG A 109 0.91 11.12 -15.23
CA ARG A 109 2.12 11.16 -14.39
C ARG A 109 2.55 9.77 -13.92
N ALA A 110 1.58 8.93 -13.55
CA ALA A 110 1.86 7.56 -13.11
C ALA A 110 2.39 6.67 -14.24
N VAL A 111 1.82 6.80 -15.45
CA VAL A 111 2.30 6.10 -16.66
C VAL A 111 3.74 6.48 -16.99
N LYS A 112 4.13 7.77 -16.84
CA LYS A 112 5.49 8.24 -17.10
C LYS A 112 6.55 7.57 -16.20
N VAL A 113 6.18 7.12 -15.02
CA VAL A 113 7.08 6.37 -14.11
C VAL A 113 6.88 4.84 -14.20
N GLY A 114 6.13 4.38 -15.20
CA GLY A 114 5.99 2.96 -15.54
C GLY A 114 4.86 2.22 -14.82
N LEU A 115 3.92 2.92 -14.16
CA LEU A 115 2.76 2.27 -13.56
C LEU A 115 1.79 1.81 -14.66
N ASP A 116 1.31 0.57 -14.57
CA ASP A 116 0.21 0.07 -15.40
C ASP A 116 -1.11 0.64 -14.86
N VAL A 117 -1.54 1.74 -15.47
CA VAL A 117 -2.76 2.45 -15.09
C VAL A 117 -3.34 3.16 -16.31
N ARG A 118 -4.67 3.18 -16.43
CA ARG A 118 -5.35 3.82 -17.56
C ARG A 118 -6.67 4.45 -17.14
N MET A 119 -7.14 5.37 -17.95
CA MET A 119 -8.51 5.86 -17.82
C MET A 119 -9.49 4.86 -18.42
N ILE A 120 -10.64 4.71 -17.77
CA ILE A 120 -11.76 3.88 -18.20
C ILE A 120 -13.07 4.68 -18.08
N ASP A 121 -14.07 4.32 -18.89
CA ASP A 121 -15.41 4.90 -18.85
C ASP A 121 -16.30 4.25 -17.77
N GLY A 122 -17.50 4.81 -17.59
CA GLY A 122 -18.46 4.31 -16.60
C GLY A 122 -18.96 2.90 -16.89
N ASP A 123 -19.03 2.48 -18.15
CA ASP A 123 -19.47 1.13 -18.52
C ASP A 123 -18.41 0.09 -18.14
N GLU A 124 -17.15 0.40 -18.35
CA GLU A 124 -16.05 -0.46 -17.92
C GLU A 124 -15.92 -0.49 -16.38
N VAL A 125 -16.14 0.64 -15.71
CA VAL A 125 -16.19 0.70 -14.24
C VAL A 125 -17.23 -0.28 -13.70
N ARG A 126 -18.45 -0.29 -14.26
CA ARG A 126 -19.53 -1.20 -13.81
C ARG A 126 -19.26 -2.67 -14.12
N ARG A 127 -18.51 -2.97 -15.19
CA ARG A 127 -18.05 -4.34 -15.45
C ARG A 127 -17.05 -4.84 -14.41
N ILE A 128 -16.18 -3.95 -13.91
CA ILE A 128 -15.20 -4.28 -12.86
C ILE A 128 -15.88 -4.36 -11.49
N ASN A 129 -16.75 -3.40 -11.18
CA ASN A 129 -17.48 -3.37 -9.92
C ASN A 129 -18.95 -2.97 -10.14
N PRO A 130 -19.87 -3.94 -10.23
CA PRO A 130 -21.29 -3.71 -10.52
C PRO A 130 -22.07 -3.03 -9.38
N TYR A 131 -21.47 -2.87 -8.20
CA TYR A 131 -22.11 -2.22 -7.06
C TYR A 131 -21.91 -0.70 -7.03
N LEU A 132 -21.13 -0.14 -7.98
CA LEU A 132 -20.91 1.30 -8.06
C LEU A 132 -22.11 2.01 -8.70
N SER A 133 -22.40 3.20 -8.18
CA SER A 133 -23.49 4.05 -8.65
C SER A 133 -23.30 4.48 -10.12
N ASP A 134 -24.42 4.65 -10.85
CA ASP A 134 -24.45 5.19 -12.21
C ASP A 134 -23.92 6.63 -12.33
N GLU A 135 -23.82 7.35 -11.22
CA GLU A 135 -23.17 8.67 -11.18
C GLU A 135 -21.66 8.61 -11.50
N VAL A 136 -21.04 7.43 -11.40
CA VAL A 136 -19.63 7.26 -11.76
C VAL A 136 -19.52 7.18 -13.27
N THR A 137 -18.95 8.22 -13.88
CA THR A 137 -18.82 8.36 -15.33
C THR A 137 -17.47 7.95 -15.88
N CYS A 138 -16.44 7.88 -15.03
CA CYS A 138 -15.09 7.47 -15.41
C CYS A 138 -14.30 7.01 -14.19
N ALA A 139 -13.18 6.36 -14.43
CA ALA A 139 -12.18 6.07 -13.38
C ALA A 139 -10.76 6.00 -13.95
N SER A 140 -9.77 6.17 -13.07
CA SER A 140 -8.41 5.70 -13.31
C SER A 140 -8.30 4.29 -12.72
N TRP A 141 -8.00 3.31 -13.57
CA TRP A 141 -7.91 1.91 -13.24
C TRP A 141 -6.46 1.42 -13.23
N CYS A 142 -6.05 0.84 -12.11
CA CYS A 142 -4.76 0.17 -11.93
C CYS A 142 -5.05 -1.29 -11.57
N PRO A 143 -4.70 -2.27 -12.42
CA PRO A 143 -5.07 -3.68 -12.23
C PRO A 143 -4.27 -4.39 -11.14
N MET A 144 -3.18 -3.77 -10.65
CA MET A 144 -2.34 -4.32 -9.58
C MET A 144 -2.28 -3.43 -8.35
#